data_9dad8e1f07d68f6ab1c371131c2fbbcd
#
_entry.id   9dad8e1f07d68f6ab1c371131c2fbbcd
#
_cell.length_a   1.000
_cell.length_b   1.000
_cell.length_c   1.000
_cell.angle_alpha   90.00
_cell.angle_beta   90.00
_cell.angle_gamma   90.00
#
_symmetry.space_group_name_H-M   'P 1'
#
loop_
_entity.id
_entity.type
_entity.pdbx_description
1 polymer ?
#
loop_
_entity_poly.entity_id
_entity_poly.type
_entity_poly.pdbx_seq_one_letter_code
_entity_poly.pdbx_strand_id
1 'polypeptide(L)'
;LTFNYEEDSVLVKDFSTYVGDVDLIYDDALSLSVAENENVTVSFDLLEVTFGAVQNWNGSETLVFTVQDILGDSASDTLNIIVTPVNDAPVFVDIADTSTAEEIPLTITLSAEDPENDNIIYGASGTEDVTVSVSGDQLTMAPALNYYGTATITVTTSDGFKDSSETFLLTVTP
;
A
#
# COMPACT_ATOMS: atom_id res chain seq x y z
N LEU A 1 22.16 13.90 -10.70
CA LEU A 1 22.01 12.44 -10.80
C LEU A 1 20.52 12.09 -10.67
N THR A 2 20.04 11.00 -11.32
CA THR A 2 18.66 10.53 -11.22
C THR A 2 18.63 9.02 -11.05
N PHE A 3 17.84 8.54 -10.08
CA PHE A 3 17.51 7.12 -9.91
C PHE A 3 16.01 6.93 -10.02
N ASN A 4 15.59 5.73 -10.47
CA ASN A 4 14.19 5.34 -10.55
C ASN A 4 13.99 3.91 -10.03
N TYR A 5 12.85 3.68 -9.39
CA TYR A 5 12.38 2.38 -8.92
C TYR A 5 10.85 2.40 -8.78
N GLU A 6 10.25 1.22 -8.65
CA GLU A 6 8.81 1.06 -8.45
C GLU A 6 8.46 1.31 -6.96
N GLU A 7 7.29 1.92 -6.69
CA GLU A 7 6.77 1.95 -5.32
C GLU A 7 6.62 0.51 -4.78
N ASP A 8 6.46 0.35 -3.47
CA ASP A 8 6.46 -0.95 -2.78
C ASP A 8 7.75 -1.77 -2.92
N SER A 9 8.78 -1.18 -3.52
CA SER A 9 10.11 -1.77 -3.63
C SER A 9 11.15 -0.90 -2.94
N VAL A 10 12.39 -1.39 -2.89
CA VAL A 10 13.54 -0.63 -2.42
C VAL A 10 14.63 -0.64 -3.48
N LEU A 11 15.36 0.46 -3.53
CA LEU A 11 16.53 0.61 -4.39
C LEU A 11 17.79 0.74 -3.53
N VAL A 12 18.74 -0.18 -3.69
CA VAL A 12 20.05 -0.11 -3.01
C VAL A 12 21.11 0.37 -3.97
N LYS A 13 21.91 1.34 -3.53
CA LYS A 13 23.02 1.92 -4.30
C LYS A 13 24.29 2.05 -3.46
N ASP A 14 25.41 1.61 -4.01
CA ASP A 14 26.72 1.87 -3.46
C ASP A 14 27.19 3.26 -3.93
N PHE A 15 27.38 4.16 -2.97
CA PHE A 15 27.82 5.54 -3.22
C PHE A 15 29.33 5.68 -3.27
N SER A 16 30.12 4.65 -3.01
CA SER A 16 31.58 4.69 -3.10
C SER A 16 32.10 5.16 -4.46
N THR A 17 31.30 5.02 -5.53
CA THR A 17 31.63 5.46 -6.89
C THR A 17 31.22 6.91 -7.17
N TYR A 18 30.43 7.53 -6.32
CA TYR A 18 29.90 8.90 -6.49
C TYR A 18 30.55 9.90 -5.56
N VAL A 19 31.18 9.42 -4.49
CA VAL A 19 31.87 10.27 -3.51
C VAL A 19 33.36 9.93 -3.49
N GLY A 20 34.18 10.91 -3.19
CA GLY A 20 35.61 10.73 -3.06
C GLY A 20 36.23 11.87 -2.28
N ASP A 21 37.35 11.56 -1.64
CA ASP A 21 38.20 12.50 -0.95
C ASP A 21 39.62 12.35 -1.44
N VAL A 22 40.36 13.44 -1.52
CA VAL A 22 41.77 13.45 -1.94
C VAL A 22 42.68 12.86 -0.86
N ASP A 23 42.25 12.87 0.39
CA ASP A 23 43.02 12.45 1.57
C ASP A 23 42.61 11.05 2.10
N LEU A 24 41.71 10.33 1.39
CA LEU A 24 41.30 8.94 1.73
C LEU A 24 42.45 7.98 1.97
N ILE A 25 43.63 8.27 1.42
CA ILE A 25 44.86 7.49 1.63
C ILE A 25 45.42 7.58 3.08
N TYR A 26 44.90 8.50 3.89
CA TYR A 26 45.32 8.74 5.28
C TYR A 26 44.33 8.18 6.32
N ASP A 27 43.56 7.16 5.94
CA ASP A 27 42.56 6.48 6.82
C ASP A 27 41.35 7.37 7.16
N ASP A 28 40.99 8.26 6.24
CA ASP A 28 39.85 9.12 6.37
C ASP A 28 38.54 8.39 6.03
N ALA A 29 37.51 8.53 6.87
CA ALA A 29 36.23 7.88 6.68
C ALA A 29 35.17 8.91 6.24
N LEU A 30 34.45 8.57 5.17
CA LEU A 30 33.34 9.39 4.68
C LEU A 30 32.02 8.95 5.33
N SER A 31 31.20 9.94 5.68
CA SER A 31 29.83 9.75 6.13
C SER A 31 28.84 10.45 5.19
N LEU A 32 27.67 9.85 5.00
CA LEU A 32 26.58 10.40 4.19
C LEU A 32 25.43 10.87 5.06
N SER A 33 24.80 11.95 4.65
CA SER A 33 23.54 12.40 5.19
C SER A 33 22.63 12.92 4.07
N VAL A 34 21.34 12.98 4.33
CA VAL A 34 20.32 13.46 3.39
C VAL A 34 19.43 14.47 4.09
N ALA A 35 18.97 15.46 3.36
CA ALA A 35 17.98 16.43 3.78
C ALA A 35 16.86 16.56 2.73
N GLU A 36 15.77 17.20 3.15
CA GLU A 36 14.62 17.52 2.30
C GLU A 36 13.87 16.28 1.75
N ASN A 37 13.86 15.16 2.51
CA ASN A 37 13.08 13.98 2.15
C ASN A 37 11.73 13.98 2.90
N GLU A 38 10.64 13.93 2.15
CA GLU A 38 9.27 13.91 2.67
C GLU A 38 8.59 12.55 2.36
N ASN A 39 8.70 12.09 1.14
CA ASN A 39 8.02 10.89 0.64
C ASN A 39 9.00 9.75 0.37
N VAL A 40 10.24 10.06 0.02
CA VAL A 40 11.30 9.07 -0.15
C VAL A 40 11.97 8.82 1.20
N THR A 41 12.01 7.56 1.62
CA THR A 41 12.75 7.13 2.81
C THR A 41 14.18 6.77 2.44
N VAL A 42 15.15 7.16 3.26
CA VAL A 42 16.57 6.90 3.02
C VAL A 42 17.21 6.32 4.27
N SER A 43 17.94 5.22 4.11
CA SER A 43 18.77 4.65 5.16
C SER A 43 20.18 4.37 4.64
N PHE A 44 21.14 4.38 5.55
CA PHE A 44 22.57 4.27 5.24
C PHE A 44 23.17 3.07 5.98
N ASP A 45 23.98 2.31 5.25
CA ASP A 45 24.97 1.38 5.81
C ASP A 45 26.33 1.75 5.20
N LEU A 46 27.08 2.60 5.93
CA LEU A 46 28.28 3.27 5.43
C LEU A 46 27.99 4.06 4.14
N LEU A 47 28.55 3.64 3.01
CA LEU A 47 28.32 4.25 1.69
C LEU A 47 27.26 3.50 0.86
N GLU A 48 26.66 2.44 1.40
CA GLU A 48 25.48 1.81 0.80
C GLU A 48 24.24 2.56 1.24
N VAL A 49 23.46 3.01 0.28
CA VAL A 49 22.23 3.79 0.49
C VAL A 49 21.04 2.99 0.01
N THR A 50 20.07 2.78 0.89
CA THR A 50 18.79 2.17 0.55
C THR A 50 17.72 3.25 0.49
N PHE A 51 17.06 3.32 -0.67
CA PHE A 51 15.89 4.16 -0.92
C PHE A 51 14.63 3.31 -0.85
N GLY A 52 13.60 3.81 -0.19
CA GLY A 52 12.23 3.34 -0.21
C GLY A 52 11.29 4.53 -0.39
N ALA A 53 9.99 4.28 -0.42
CA ALA A 53 8.99 5.33 -0.46
C ALA A 53 7.97 5.16 0.68
N VAL A 54 7.23 6.22 0.98
CA VAL A 54 6.00 6.12 1.77
C VAL A 54 5.03 5.21 1.00
N GLN A 55 4.30 4.37 1.72
CA GLN A 55 3.37 3.40 1.13
C GLN A 55 2.42 4.08 0.12
N ASN A 56 2.27 3.47 -1.05
CA ASN A 56 1.41 3.92 -2.15
C ASN A 56 1.77 5.33 -2.66
N TRP A 57 3.00 5.78 -2.44
CA TRP A 57 3.46 7.05 -2.98
C TRP A 57 4.30 6.84 -4.23
N ASN A 58 3.89 7.45 -5.31
CA ASN A 58 4.65 7.56 -6.55
C ASN A 58 4.81 9.03 -6.96
N GLY A 59 5.88 9.34 -7.66
CA GLY A 59 6.21 10.69 -8.03
C GLY A 59 7.70 10.95 -8.17
N SER A 60 8.12 12.19 -8.03
CA SER A 60 9.53 12.56 -8.02
C SER A 60 9.86 13.46 -6.85
N GLU A 61 10.99 13.21 -6.21
CA GLU A 61 11.51 14.01 -5.11
C GLU A 61 12.99 14.28 -5.32
N THR A 62 13.42 15.51 -5.03
CA THR A 62 14.81 15.91 -5.09
C THR A 62 15.39 15.94 -3.69
N LEU A 63 16.42 15.14 -3.47
CA LEU A 63 17.11 15.00 -2.20
C LEU A 63 18.45 15.74 -2.24
N VAL A 64 18.83 16.38 -1.12
CA VAL A 64 20.16 16.96 -0.96
C VAL A 64 21.03 16.01 -0.16
N PHE A 65 22.02 15.41 -0.81
CA PHE A 65 23.01 14.54 -0.17
C PHE A 65 24.22 15.36 0.23
N THR A 66 24.72 15.12 1.43
CA THR A 66 25.95 15.69 1.93
C THR A 66 26.90 14.56 2.31
N VAL A 67 28.10 14.58 1.77
CA VAL A 67 29.23 13.77 2.22
C VAL A 67 30.10 14.61 3.14
N GLN A 68 30.59 14.01 4.23
CA GLN A 68 31.46 14.65 5.19
C GLN A 68 32.59 13.70 5.60
N ASP A 69 33.81 14.23 5.71
CA ASP A 69 34.97 13.55 6.23
C ASP A 69 35.02 13.63 7.77
N ILE A 70 36.02 12.96 8.38
CA ILE A 70 36.21 12.99 9.85
C ILE A 70 36.73 14.33 10.36
N LEU A 71 37.28 15.18 9.51
CA LEU A 71 37.78 16.50 9.90
C LEU A 71 36.68 17.58 9.85
N GLY A 72 35.54 17.25 9.24
CA GLY A 72 34.37 18.11 9.16
C GLY A 72 34.24 18.85 7.83
N ASP A 73 35.14 18.62 6.86
CA ASP A 73 34.97 19.13 5.52
C ASP A 73 33.82 18.39 4.81
N SER A 74 33.02 19.11 4.04
CA SER A 74 31.82 18.54 3.43
C SER A 74 31.53 19.09 2.06
N ALA A 75 30.86 18.25 1.24
CA ALA A 75 30.32 18.62 -0.05
C ALA A 75 28.89 18.11 -0.19
N SER A 76 28.05 18.88 -0.89
CA SER A 76 26.65 18.50 -1.11
C SER A 76 26.33 18.53 -2.61
N ASP A 77 25.47 17.61 -3.01
CA ASP A 77 24.90 17.55 -4.37
C ASP A 77 23.43 17.10 -4.29
N THR A 78 22.70 17.32 -5.38
CA THR A 78 21.30 16.95 -5.49
C THR A 78 21.12 15.64 -6.27
N LEU A 79 20.20 14.81 -5.77
CA LEU A 79 19.78 13.57 -6.39
C LEU A 79 18.27 13.61 -6.62
N ASN A 80 17.85 13.39 -7.87
CA ASN A 80 16.45 13.24 -8.18
C ASN A 80 16.06 11.76 -8.11
N ILE A 81 15.05 11.45 -7.30
CA ILE A 81 14.43 10.12 -7.20
C ILE A 81 13.10 10.16 -7.93
N ILE A 82 12.86 9.15 -8.76
CA ILE A 82 11.58 8.93 -9.44
C ILE A 82 11.05 7.57 -8.96
N VAL A 83 9.90 7.59 -8.31
CA VAL A 83 9.15 6.40 -7.91
C VAL A 83 8.01 6.21 -8.90
N THR A 84 8.01 5.06 -9.58
CA THR A 84 6.99 4.75 -10.58
C THR A 84 5.82 4.01 -9.94
N PRO A 85 4.57 4.25 -10.39
CA PRO A 85 3.40 3.61 -9.80
C PRO A 85 3.36 2.11 -10.10
N VAL A 86 2.80 1.37 -9.15
CA VAL A 86 2.44 -0.04 -9.26
C VAL A 86 1.00 -0.17 -8.79
N ASN A 87 0.13 -0.71 -9.63
CA ASN A 87 -1.27 -0.89 -9.25
C ASN A 87 -1.41 -1.72 -7.96
N ASP A 88 -2.22 -1.23 -7.04
CA ASP A 88 -2.60 -1.93 -5.80
C ASP A 88 -4.02 -2.50 -5.89
N ALA A 89 -4.36 -3.42 -4.98
CA ALA A 89 -5.71 -3.93 -4.90
C ALA A 89 -6.59 -2.97 -4.06
N PRO A 90 -7.88 -2.80 -4.41
CA PRO A 90 -8.80 -2.05 -3.57
C PRO A 90 -8.89 -2.66 -2.15
N VAL A 91 -9.03 -1.81 -1.15
CA VAL A 91 -9.13 -2.21 0.26
C VAL A 91 -10.52 -1.90 0.78
N PHE A 92 -11.21 -2.90 1.35
CA PHE A 92 -12.51 -2.68 1.99
C PHE A 92 -12.41 -1.73 3.17
N VAL A 93 -13.39 -0.86 3.30
CA VAL A 93 -13.71 -0.23 4.59
C VAL A 93 -14.38 -1.30 5.46
N ASP A 94 -13.95 -1.42 6.72
CA ASP A 94 -14.36 -2.47 7.67
C ASP A 94 -15.85 -2.79 7.61
N ILE A 95 -16.19 -4.07 7.41
CA ILE A 95 -17.57 -4.57 7.29
C ILE A 95 -17.92 -5.31 8.58
N ALA A 96 -18.78 -4.70 9.38
CA ALA A 96 -19.21 -5.30 10.64
C ALA A 96 -20.15 -6.49 10.44
N ASP A 97 -20.08 -7.46 11.35
CA ASP A 97 -21.09 -8.50 11.48
C ASP A 97 -22.49 -7.88 11.65
N THR A 98 -23.47 -8.51 11.01
CA THR A 98 -24.84 -7.97 10.97
C THR A 98 -25.90 -9.04 11.21
N SER A 99 -27.16 -8.62 11.35
CA SER A 99 -28.26 -9.54 11.60
C SER A 99 -29.54 -9.14 10.88
N THR A 100 -30.39 -10.14 10.59
CA THR A 100 -31.74 -9.98 10.06
C THR A 100 -32.66 -11.06 10.66
N ALA A 101 -33.96 -10.91 10.50
CA ALA A 101 -34.89 -11.99 10.80
C ALA A 101 -34.97 -12.98 9.63
N GLU A 102 -35.44 -14.22 9.92
CA GLU A 102 -35.72 -15.18 8.86
C GLU A 102 -36.68 -14.58 7.82
N GLU A 103 -36.52 -14.95 6.54
CA GLU A 103 -37.36 -14.51 5.43
C GLU A 103 -37.28 -12.98 5.12
N ILE A 104 -36.50 -12.21 5.87
CA ILE A 104 -36.34 -10.76 5.64
C ILE A 104 -34.99 -10.51 4.97
N PRO A 105 -34.96 -10.12 3.67
CA PRO A 105 -33.73 -9.73 3.01
C PRO A 105 -33.14 -8.48 3.67
N LEU A 106 -31.81 -8.48 3.81
CA LEU A 106 -31.03 -7.34 4.30
C LEU A 106 -30.15 -6.81 3.18
N THR A 107 -30.18 -5.49 3.00
CA THR A 107 -29.27 -4.81 2.06
C THR A 107 -28.33 -3.89 2.83
N ILE A 108 -27.02 -4.00 2.54
CA ILE A 108 -25.97 -3.10 3.06
C ILE A 108 -25.24 -2.46 1.90
N THR A 109 -24.61 -1.32 2.17
CA THR A 109 -23.72 -0.65 1.21
C THR A 109 -22.30 -1.08 1.47
N LEU A 110 -21.64 -1.61 0.44
CA LEU A 110 -20.20 -1.91 0.46
C LEU A 110 -19.42 -0.62 0.18
N SER A 111 -18.25 -0.51 0.80
CA SER A 111 -17.32 0.59 0.57
C SER A 111 -15.89 0.05 0.52
N ALA A 112 -15.14 0.46 -0.47
CA ALA A 112 -13.72 0.17 -0.58
C ALA A 112 -13.00 1.40 -1.15
N GLU A 113 -11.71 1.51 -0.89
CA GLU A 113 -10.84 2.55 -1.41
C GLU A 113 -9.75 1.91 -2.25
N ASP A 114 -9.45 2.53 -3.38
CA ASP A 114 -8.37 2.13 -4.26
C ASP A 114 -7.26 3.19 -4.19
N PRO A 115 -5.99 2.81 -3.96
CA PRO A 115 -4.90 3.77 -3.85
C PRO A 115 -4.70 4.64 -5.11
N GLU A 116 -4.92 4.07 -6.30
CA GLU A 116 -4.80 4.76 -7.59
C GLU A 116 -6.10 5.47 -7.99
N ASN A 117 -7.17 5.31 -7.20
CA ASN A 117 -8.55 5.76 -7.49
C ASN A 117 -9.15 5.11 -8.74
N ASP A 118 -8.82 3.85 -8.99
CA ASP A 118 -9.40 3.07 -10.06
C ASP A 118 -10.87 2.72 -9.79
N ASN A 119 -11.57 2.30 -10.84
CA ASN A 119 -13.00 1.99 -10.74
C ASN A 119 -13.22 0.64 -10.08
N ILE A 120 -13.87 0.64 -8.92
CA ILE A 120 -14.10 -0.54 -8.09
C ILE A 120 -15.36 -1.30 -8.54
N ILE A 121 -15.21 -2.62 -8.67
CA ILE A 121 -16.28 -3.58 -8.94
C ILE A 121 -16.43 -4.49 -7.72
N TYR A 122 -17.66 -4.65 -7.23
CA TYR A 122 -17.98 -5.49 -6.09
C TYR A 122 -18.59 -6.83 -6.51
N GLY A 123 -18.26 -7.88 -5.74
CA GLY A 123 -18.85 -9.21 -5.83
C GLY A 123 -19.16 -9.77 -4.45
N ALA A 124 -19.96 -10.84 -4.38
CA ALA A 124 -20.19 -11.53 -3.14
C ALA A 124 -20.56 -12.99 -3.35
N SER A 125 -20.29 -13.81 -2.33
CA SER A 125 -20.78 -15.19 -2.22
C SER A 125 -21.25 -15.46 -0.80
N GLY A 126 -22.33 -16.25 -0.68
CA GLY A 126 -22.92 -16.66 0.59
C GLY A 126 -22.84 -18.17 0.78
N THR A 127 -23.59 -18.67 1.75
CA THR A 127 -23.82 -20.09 1.99
C THR A 127 -25.04 -20.59 1.20
N GLU A 128 -25.31 -21.92 1.22
CA GLU A 128 -26.50 -22.48 0.58
C GLU A 128 -27.82 -21.92 1.16
N ASP A 129 -27.78 -21.50 2.44
CA ASP A 129 -28.95 -21.00 3.18
C ASP A 129 -29.18 -19.49 3.01
N VAL A 130 -28.22 -18.76 2.44
CA VAL A 130 -28.32 -17.29 2.22
C VAL A 130 -27.91 -16.96 0.79
N THR A 131 -28.89 -16.60 -0.02
CA THR A 131 -28.63 -16.10 -1.36
C THR A 131 -28.12 -14.66 -1.30
N VAL A 132 -27.05 -14.37 -2.00
CA VAL A 132 -26.48 -13.01 -2.10
C VAL A 132 -26.52 -12.49 -3.53
N SER A 133 -26.70 -11.18 -3.66
CA SER A 133 -26.60 -10.47 -4.93
C SER A 133 -26.00 -9.10 -4.74
N VAL A 134 -25.20 -8.64 -5.71
CA VAL A 134 -24.59 -7.31 -5.69
C VAL A 134 -25.09 -6.52 -6.89
N SER A 135 -25.45 -5.26 -6.66
CA SER A 135 -25.84 -4.31 -7.69
C SER A 135 -25.19 -2.95 -7.40
N GLY A 136 -24.15 -2.61 -8.17
CA GLY A 136 -23.28 -1.49 -7.82
C GLY A 136 -22.56 -1.78 -6.50
N ASP A 137 -22.76 -0.92 -5.52
CA ASP A 137 -22.25 -1.05 -4.16
C ASP A 137 -23.25 -1.68 -3.16
N GLN A 138 -24.45 -2.07 -3.63
CA GLN A 138 -25.49 -2.63 -2.78
C GLN A 138 -25.42 -4.15 -2.75
N LEU A 139 -25.08 -4.72 -1.58
CA LEU A 139 -25.13 -6.15 -1.28
C LEU A 139 -26.47 -6.48 -0.64
N THR A 140 -27.25 -7.33 -1.30
CA THR A 140 -28.49 -7.90 -0.73
C THR A 140 -28.28 -9.35 -0.35
N MET A 141 -28.62 -9.69 0.88
CA MET A 141 -28.56 -11.01 1.48
C MET A 141 -29.98 -11.48 1.80
N ALA A 142 -30.39 -12.61 1.24
CA ALA A 142 -31.73 -13.15 1.40
C ALA A 142 -31.66 -14.55 2.05
N PRO A 143 -32.05 -14.70 3.33
CA PRO A 143 -32.15 -16.00 3.99
C PRO A 143 -33.17 -16.90 3.29
N ALA A 144 -32.87 -18.21 3.25
CA ALA A 144 -33.80 -19.21 2.78
C ALA A 144 -35.01 -19.33 3.73
N LEU A 145 -36.08 -19.90 3.21
CA LEU A 145 -37.33 -20.11 3.99
C LEU A 145 -37.06 -20.94 5.25
N ASN A 146 -37.50 -20.42 6.41
CA ASN A 146 -37.32 -21.03 7.74
C ASN A 146 -35.87 -21.27 8.16
N TYR A 147 -34.89 -20.59 7.52
CA TYR A 147 -33.49 -20.65 7.94
C TYR A 147 -33.24 -19.64 9.08
N TYR A 148 -32.65 -20.12 10.17
CA TYR A 148 -32.09 -19.32 11.25
C TYR A 148 -30.74 -19.89 11.69
N GLY A 149 -29.81 -19.03 12.05
CA GLY A 149 -28.42 -19.40 12.36
C GLY A 149 -27.43 -18.35 11.90
N THR A 150 -26.19 -18.76 11.69
CA THR A 150 -25.14 -17.87 11.20
C THR A 150 -24.66 -18.31 9.82
N ALA A 151 -24.50 -17.36 8.92
CA ALA A 151 -23.93 -17.57 7.59
C ALA A 151 -22.69 -16.69 7.42
N THR A 152 -21.61 -17.27 6.88
CA THR A 152 -20.44 -16.50 6.48
C THR A 152 -20.69 -15.94 5.08
N ILE A 153 -20.58 -14.63 4.95
CA ILE A 153 -20.66 -13.92 3.67
C ILE A 153 -19.25 -13.51 3.28
N THR A 154 -18.84 -13.84 2.07
CA THR A 154 -17.59 -13.36 1.48
C THR A 154 -17.93 -12.28 0.46
N VAL A 155 -17.28 -11.14 0.58
CA VAL A 155 -17.34 -10.05 -0.40
C VAL A 155 -16.00 -9.93 -1.10
N THR A 156 -16.04 -9.53 -2.36
CA THR A 156 -14.85 -9.29 -3.16
C THR A 156 -14.92 -7.91 -3.78
N THR A 157 -13.76 -7.31 -3.98
CA THR A 157 -13.61 -6.05 -4.71
C THR A 157 -12.47 -6.18 -5.69
N SER A 158 -12.59 -5.53 -6.85
CA SER A 158 -11.63 -5.56 -7.94
C SER A 158 -11.56 -4.22 -8.64
N ASP A 159 -10.36 -3.81 -9.04
CA ASP A 159 -10.09 -2.69 -9.93
C ASP A 159 -10.03 -3.12 -11.43
N GLY A 160 -10.16 -4.42 -11.67
CA GLY A 160 -10.00 -5.05 -12.99
C GLY A 160 -8.60 -5.64 -13.25
N PHE A 161 -7.65 -5.42 -12.34
CA PHE A 161 -6.28 -5.96 -12.38
C PHE A 161 -5.95 -6.79 -11.14
N LYS A 162 -6.30 -6.27 -9.96
CA LYS A 162 -6.12 -6.94 -8.67
C LYS A 162 -7.44 -7.03 -7.91
N ASP A 163 -7.53 -8.03 -7.05
CA ASP A 163 -8.71 -8.31 -6.25
C ASP A 163 -8.34 -8.35 -4.77
N SER A 164 -9.30 -7.97 -3.92
CA SER A 164 -9.24 -8.27 -2.49
C SER A 164 -10.56 -8.88 -2.01
N SER A 165 -10.56 -9.49 -0.84
CA SER A 165 -11.75 -10.11 -0.25
C SER A 165 -11.78 -9.97 1.25
N GLU A 166 -12.99 -9.85 1.78
CA GLU A 166 -13.28 -9.82 3.20
C GLU A 166 -14.46 -10.72 3.54
N THR A 167 -14.57 -11.15 4.80
CA THR A 167 -15.66 -11.98 5.28
C THR A 167 -16.28 -11.41 6.54
N PHE A 168 -17.59 -11.49 6.66
CA PHE A 168 -18.33 -11.15 7.86
C PHE A 168 -19.45 -12.17 8.13
N LEU A 169 -20.01 -12.14 9.33
CA LEU A 169 -21.11 -13.03 9.74
C LEU A 169 -22.46 -12.33 9.60
N LEU A 170 -23.40 -13.00 8.93
CA LEU A 170 -24.81 -12.69 8.98
C LEU A 170 -25.50 -13.61 10.01
N THR A 171 -26.05 -13.04 11.07
CA THR A 171 -26.90 -13.77 12.01
C THR A 171 -28.35 -13.64 11.60
N VAL A 172 -28.98 -14.78 11.30
CA VAL A 172 -30.44 -14.85 11.01
C VAL A 172 -31.18 -15.29 12.25
N THR A 173 -32.07 -14.46 12.73
CA THR A 173 -32.91 -14.73 13.94
C THR A 173 -34.28 -15.28 13.55
N PRO A 174 -34.88 -16.13 14.41
CA PRO A 174 -36.27 -16.61 14.21
C PRO A 174 -37.28 -15.48 14.17
#